data_2371f6a0480628212b36cff462d08861
#
_entry.id   2371f6a0480628212b36cff462d08861
#
_cell.length_a   1.000
_cell.length_b   1.000
_cell.length_c   1.000
_cell.angle_alpha   90.00
_cell.angle_beta   90.00
_cell.angle_gamma   90.00
#
_symmetry.space_group_name_H-M   'P 1'
#
loop_
_entity.id
_entity.type
_entity.pdbx_description
1 polymer ?
#
loop_
_entity_poly.entity_id
_entity_poly.type
_entity_poly.pdbx_seq_one_letter_code
_entity_poly.pdbx_strand_id
1 'polypeptide(L)'
;MTRKVLWPILVIGVVLIVAPFALSMQTKAPAGQRMMDDFNPLMQPANVQTTADYYYDVFVPLGNVVPLMTKENVAKFQGYVDGFAGMQADAAKLVPALAAAMNMTPAQVQQYMAENLPAMSALLANLPTMRSDFEGFIGAMSKNVDVFAQVPAGLAHYKPLVTTMQGNVKDYEQANSLPSFGLLTWFFVVPGFLLVLLAGWGLFVAHRVEAPTRARAIHI
;
A
#
# COMPACT_ATOMS: atom_id res chain seq x y z
N MET A 1 -11.81 8.60 -62.28
CA MET A 1 -12.29 8.82 -60.90
C MET A 1 -11.64 7.89 -59.88
N THR A 2 -11.40 6.66 -60.18
CA THR A 2 -10.86 5.62 -59.24
C THR A 2 -9.51 5.95 -58.62
N ARG A 3 -8.54 6.50 -59.36
CA ARG A 3 -7.20 6.86 -58.80
C ARG A 3 -7.25 7.89 -57.67
N LYS A 4 -8.14 8.89 -57.81
CA LYS A 4 -8.24 9.97 -56.77
C LYS A 4 -8.74 9.44 -55.42
N VAL A 5 -9.46 8.32 -55.40
CA VAL A 5 -9.96 7.68 -54.16
C VAL A 5 -8.97 6.67 -53.61
N LEU A 6 -8.21 5.97 -54.46
CA LEU A 6 -7.28 4.94 -54.01
C LEU A 6 -6.04 5.49 -53.29
N TRP A 7 -5.56 6.69 -53.67
CA TRP A 7 -4.43 7.34 -53.03
C TRP A 7 -4.67 7.67 -51.54
N PRO A 8 -5.79 8.31 -51.16
CA PRO A 8 -6.11 8.52 -49.74
C PRO A 8 -6.20 7.21 -48.96
N ILE A 9 -6.78 6.15 -49.52
CA ILE A 9 -6.89 4.84 -48.86
C ILE A 9 -5.50 4.24 -48.62
N LEU A 10 -4.61 4.34 -49.61
CA LEU A 10 -3.22 3.87 -49.47
C LEU A 10 -2.47 4.66 -48.36
N VAL A 11 -2.63 5.99 -48.34
CA VAL A 11 -2.01 6.84 -47.30
C VAL A 11 -2.53 6.47 -45.93
N ILE A 12 -3.85 6.29 -45.76
CA ILE A 12 -4.44 5.84 -44.48
C ILE A 12 -3.86 4.48 -44.08
N GLY A 13 -3.78 3.52 -44.99
CA GLY A 13 -3.20 2.21 -44.75
C GLY A 13 -1.74 2.30 -44.26
N VAL A 14 -0.92 3.13 -44.92
CA VAL A 14 0.47 3.38 -44.50
C VAL A 14 0.54 4.04 -43.13
N VAL A 15 -0.29 5.03 -42.85
CA VAL A 15 -0.34 5.68 -41.54
C VAL A 15 -0.73 4.68 -40.45
N LEU A 16 -1.72 3.81 -40.69
CA LEU A 16 -2.10 2.77 -39.72
C LEU A 16 -0.96 1.77 -39.44
N ILE A 17 -0.14 1.46 -40.44
CA ILE A 17 1.04 0.60 -40.23
C ILE A 17 2.15 1.35 -39.45
N VAL A 18 2.46 2.58 -39.85
CA VAL A 18 3.60 3.33 -39.33
C VAL A 18 3.32 3.90 -37.94
N ALA A 19 2.10 4.37 -37.66
CA ALA A 19 1.76 5.04 -36.39
C ALA A 19 2.06 4.20 -35.14
N PRO A 20 1.71 2.90 -35.05
CA PRO A 20 2.05 2.09 -33.89
C PRO A 20 3.56 2.02 -33.61
N PHE A 21 4.39 1.97 -34.66
CA PHE A 21 5.85 1.95 -34.53
C PHE A 21 6.40 3.32 -34.13
N ALA A 22 5.91 4.39 -34.74
CA ALA A 22 6.30 5.75 -34.41
C ALA A 22 5.94 6.11 -32.95
N LEU A 23 4.83 5.60 -32.44
CA LEU A 23 4.37 5.77 -31.05
C LEU A 23 5.02 4.76 -30.09
N SER A 24 5.88 3.87 -30.57
CA SER A 24 6.54 2.81 -29.78
C SER A 24 5.53 1.88 -29.08
N MET A 25 4.38 1.59 -29.73
CA MET A 25 3.34 0.75 -29.14
C MET A 25 3.81 -0.68 -28.88
N GLN A 26 4.74 -1.19 -29.69
CA GLN A 26 5.35 -2.51 -29.51
C GLN A 26 6.10 -2.68 -28.16
N THR A 27 6.53 -1.60 -27.54
CA THR A 27 7.19 -1.62 -26.23
C THR A 27 6.26 -1.16 -25.10
N LYS A 28 5.45 -0.14 -25.36
CA LYS A 28 4.54 0.45 -24.36
C LYS A 28 3.33 -0.46 -24.07
N ALA A 29 2.78 -1.11 -25.09
CA ALA A 29 1.62 -1.97 -24.91
C ALA A 29 1.92 -3.21 -24.03
N PRO A 30 3.02 -3.97 -24.26
CA PRO A 30 3.41 -5.04 -23.35
C PRO A 30 3.79 -4.55 -21.95
N ALA A 31 4.34 -3.33 -21.82
CA ALA A 31 4.62 -2.74 -20.50
C ALA A 31 3.31 -2.42 -19.75
N GLY A 32 2.32 -1.86 -20.44
CA GLY A 32 0.98 -1.65 -19.87
C GLY A 32 0.32 -2.96 -19.43
N GLN A 33 0.43 -4.00 -20.27
CA GLN A 33 -0.10 -5.32 -19.90
C GLN A 33 0.55 -5.87 -18.64
N ARG A 34 1.89 -5.87 -18.56
CA ARG A 34 2.59 -6.33 -17.34
C ARG A 34 2.18 -5.54 -16.11
N MET A 35 2.04 -4.21 -16.23
CA MET A 35 1.56 -3.39 -15.13
C MET A 35 0.16 -3.82 -14.67
N MET A 36 -0.76 -4.08 -15.60
CA MET A 36 -2.10 -4.57 -15.26
C MET A 36 -2.04 -5.93 -14.57
N ASP A 37 -1.23 -6.86 -15.09
CA ASP A 37 -1.07 -8.20 -14.53
C ASP A 37 -0.46 -8.15 -13.12
N ASP A 38 0.56 -7.33 -12.90
CA ASP A 38 1.24 -7.16 -11.60
C ASP A 38 0.31 -6.50 -10.55
N PHE A 39 -0.56 -5.57 -10.98
CA PHE A 39 -1.53 -4.93 -10.10
C PHE A 39 -2.80 -5.77 -9.86
N ASN A 40 -3.06 -6.77 -10.69
CA ASN A 40 -4.28 -7.57 -10.59
C ASN A 40 -4.52 -8.19 -9.19
N PRO A 41 -3.53 -8.84 -8.54
CA PRO A 41 -3.74 -9.37 -7.19
C PRO A 41 -4.03 -8.26 -6.15
N LEU A 42 -3.45 -7.07 -6.31
CA LEU A 42 -3.63 -5.96 -5.38
C LEU A 42 -5.00 -5.28 -5.54
N MET A 43 -5.51 -5.21 -6.76
CA MET A 43 -6.76 -4.52 -7.11
C MET A 43 -8.00 -5.42 -7.07
N GLN A 44 -7.84 -6.69 -6.65
CA GLN A 44 -9.00 -7.55 -6.41
C GLN A 44 -9.90 -6.94 -5.30
N PRO A 45 -11.24 -6.91 -5.48
CA PRO A 45 -12.16 -6.29 -4.52
C PRO A 45 -11.94 -6.74 -3.08
N ALA A 46 -11.72 -8.04 -2.86
CA ALA A 46 -11.48 -8.59 -1.52
C ALA A 46 -10.20 -8.05 -0.88
N ASN A 47 -9.11 -7.91 -1.65
CA ASN A 47 -7.83 -7.41 -1.13
C ASN A 47 -7.88 -5.91 -0.85
N VAL A 48 -8.55 -5.15 -1.72
CA VAL A 48 -8.76 -3.71 -1.51
C VAL A 48 -9.65 -3.47 -0.28
N GLN A 49 -10.72 -4.26 -0.11
CA GLN A 49 -11.57 -4.17 1.07
C GLN A 49 -10.80 -4.52 2.34
N THR A 50 -10.05 -5.63 2.34
CA THR A 50 -9.21 -6.01 3.47
C THR A 50 -8.20 -4.92 3.84
N THR A 51 -7.57 -4.30 2.84
CA THR A 51 -6.63 -3.18 3.06
C THR A 51 -7.34 -1.98 3.69
N ALA A 52 -8.55 -1.67 3.24
CA ALA A 52 -9.36 -0.60 3.81
C ALA A 52 -9.78 -0.91 5.25
N ASP A 53 -10.22 -2.13 5.53
CA ASP A 53 -10.59 -2.57 6.87
C ASP A 53 -9.41 -2.46 7.82
N TYR A 54 -8.21 -2.93 7.44
CA TYR A 54 -7.00 -2.73 8.24
C TYR A 54 -6.70 -1.25 8.46
N TYR A 55 -6.86 -0.42 7.44
CA TYR A 55 -6.61 1.01 7.59
C TYR A 55 -7.59 1.66 8.58
N TYR A 56 -8.90 1.46 8.39
CA TYR A 56 -9.92 2.15 9.16
C TYR A 56 -10.17 1.53 10.54
N ASP A 57 -10.11 0.20 10.64
CA ASP A 57 -10.50 -0.52 11.86
C ASP A 57 -9.31 -0.83 12.78
N VAL A 58 -8.07 -0.81 12.25
CA VAL A 58 -6.86 -1.09 13.02
C VAL A 58 -5.95 0.13 13.11
N PHE A 59 -5.48 0.66 11.99
CA PHE A 59 -4.45 1.70 12.00
C PHE A 59 -4.98 3.05 12.45
N VAL A 60 -6.17 3.47 12.04
CA VAL A 60 -6.77 4.73 12.48
C VAL A 60 -7.03 4.72 14.01
N PRO A 61 -7.65 3.69 14.61
CA PRO A 61 -7.75 3.59 16.07
C PRO A 61 -6.41 3.57 16.79
N LEU A 62 -5.39 2.88 16.27
CA LEU A 62 -4.04 2.94 16.83
C LEU A 62 -3.48 4.36 16.84
N GLY A 63 -3.79 5.17 15.83
CA GLY A 63 -3.42 6.58 15.78
C GLY A 63 -3.94 7.38 16.98
N ASN A 64 -5.05 6.97 17.58
CA ASN A 64 -5.63 7.62 18.77
C ASN A 64 -4.81 7.33 20.06
N VAL A 65 -3.97 6.29 20.06
CA VAL A 65 -3.09 5.95 21.17
C VAL A 65 -1.78 6.76 21.13
N VAL A 66 -1.42 7.26 19.96
CA VAL A 66 -0.17 8.02 19.74
C VAL A 66 -0.01 9.22 20.69
N PRO A 67 -1.05 10.02 21.00
CA PRO A 67 -0.92 11.12 21.96
C PRO A 67 -0.50 10.68 23.36
N LEU A 68 -0.66 9.40 23.71
CA LEU A 68 -0.19 8.84 24.98
C LEU A 68 1.30 8.48 24.95
N MET A 69 1.87 8.33 23.75
CA MET A 69 3.26 7.93 23.51
C MET A 69 4.17 9.14 23.25
N THR A 70 4.01 10.20 24.03
CA THR A 70 4.84 11.40 23.92
C THR A 70 6.04 11.34 24.87
N LYS A 71 7.11 12.12 24.58
CA LYS A 71 8.27 12.26 25.46
C LYS A 71 7.87 12.70 26.87
N GLU A 72 6.88 13.59 26.96
CA GLU A 72 6.35 14.07 28.23
C GLU A 72 5.69 12.94 29.04
N ASN A 73 4.84 12.13 28.42
CA ASN A 73 4.19 11.02 29.09
C ASN A 73 5.19 9.91 29.45
N VAL A 74 6.16 9.62 28.58
CA VAL A 74 7.25 8.68 28.90
C VAL A 74 8.02 9.16 30.13
N ALA A 75 8.33 10.46 30.25
CA ALA A 75 8.98 11.01 31.42
C ALA A 75 8.11 10.90 32.69
N LYS A 76 6.78 11.12 32.58
CA LYS A 76 5.86 10.90 33.72
C LYS A 76 5.83 9.44 34.14
N PHE A 77 5.79 8.52 33.22
CA PHE A 77 5.83 7.08 33.52
C PHE A 77 7.16 6.66 34.15
N GLN A 78 8.29 7.27 33.76
CA GLN A 78 9.58 7.07 34.44
C GLN A 78 9.49 7.50 35.89
N GLY A 79 8.82 8.61 36.20
CA GLY A 79 8.57 9.04 37.57
C GLY A 79 7.77 8.01 38.40
N TYR A 80 6.86 7.25 37.76
CA TYR A 80 6.18 6.14 38.46
C TYR A 80 7.12 4.97 38.74
N VAL A 81 8.04 4.65 37.83
CA VAL A 81 9.09 3.64 38.08
C VAL A 81 9.95 4.03 39.31
N ASP A 82 10.33 5.31 39.37
CA ASP A 82 11.09 5.82 40.52
C ASP A 82 10.26 5.75 41.82
N GLY A 83 8.95 6.02 41.75
CA GLY A 83 8.01 5.82 42.83
C GLY A 83 7.91 4.37 43.30
N PHE A 84 7.88 3.40 42.39
CA PHE A 84 7.93 1.97 42.74
C PHE A 84 9.25 1.60 43.44
N ALA A 85 10.38 2.17 43.01
CA ALA A 85 11.66 1.96 43.66
C ALA A 85 11.63 2.50 45.12
N GLY A 86 11.03 3.67 45.34
CA GLY A 86 10.81 4.25 46.68
C GLY A 86 9.92 3.34 47.51
N MET A 87 8.78 2.89 47.00
CA MET A 87 7.88 1.97 47.71
C MET A 87 8.56 0.65 48.08
N GLN A 88 9.39 0.11 47.18
CA GLN A 88 10.17 -1.10 47.47
C GLN A 88 11.17 -0.89 48.62
N ALA A 89 11.86 0.26 48.63
CA ALA A 89 12.81 0.61 49.71
C ALA A 89 12.09 0.80 51.06
N ASP A 90 10.90 1.39 51.05
CA ASP A 90 10.10 1.58 52.27
C ASP A 90 9.47 0.27 52.75
N ALA A 91 9.02 -0.58 51.81
CA ALA A 91 8.55 -1.92 52.12
C ALA A 91 9.60 -2.79 52.81
N ALA A 92 10.87 -2.67 52.37
CA ALA A 92 11.98 -3.38 53.01
C ALA A 92 12.22 -2.93 54.49
N LYS A 93 11.82 -1.71 54.84
CA LYS A 93 11.91 -1.18 56.22
C LYS A 93 10.66 -1.49 57.05
N LEU A 94 9.51 -1.70 56.41
CA LEU A 94 8.21 -1.84 57.07
C LEU A 94 8.18 -3.07 57.99
N VAL A 95 8.60 -4.23 57.49
CA VAL A 95 8.58 -5.48 58.27
C VAL A 95 9.49 -5.42 59.50
N PRO A 96 10.74 -4.96 59.41
CA PRO A 96 11.57 -4.75 60.60
C PRO A 96 10.99 -3.74 61.59
N ALA A 97 10.42 -2.62 61.08
CA ALA A 97 9.82 -1.60 61.95
C ALA A 97 8.59 -2.13 62.70
N LEU A 98 7.71 -2.87 62.02
CA LEU A 98 6.56 -3.52 62.67
C LEU A 98 7.02 -4.60 63.65
N ALA A 99 8.04 -5.37 63.33
CA ALA A 99 8.60 -6.38 64.20
C ALA A 99 9.09 -5.76 65.55
N ALA A 100 9.81 -4.65 65.43
CA ALA A 100 10.26 -3.91 66.63
C ALA A 100 9.08 -3.32 67.44
N ALA A 101 8.11 -2.70 66.80
CA ALA A 101 6.93 -2.09 67.41
C ALA A 101 6.00 -3.11 68.10
N MET A 102 5.86 -4.30 67.53
CA MET A 102 4.97 -5.36 68.01
C MET A 102 5.69 -6.37 68.93
N ASN A 103 7.00 -6.21 69.17
CA ASN A 103 7.83 -7.15 69.83
C ASN A 103 7.78 -8.58 69.26
N MET A 104 7.78 -8.65 67.95
CA MET A 104 7.68 -9.88 67.10
C MET A 104 8.97 -10.05 66.32
N THR A 105 9.19 -11.26 65.80
CA THR A 105 10.25 -11.46 64.81
C THR A 105 9.75 -11.04 63.42
N PRO A 106 10.63 -10.66 62.49
CA PRO A 106 10.23 -10.35 61.12
C PRO A 106 9.42 -11.46 60.44
N ALA A 107 9.71 -12.72 60.69
CA ALA A 107 8.99 -13.88 60.20
C ALA A 107 7.54 -13.93 60.72
N GLN A 108 7.34 -13.63 62.02
CA GLN A 108 5.99 -13.57 62.60
C GLN A 108 5.19 -12.41 62.05
N VAL A 109 5.81 -11.23 61.77
CA VAL A 109 5.14 -10.12 61.09
C VAL A 109 4.74 -10.49 59.68
N GLN A 110 5.61 -11.15 58.91
CA GLN A 110 5.27 -11.62 57.56
C GLN A 110 4.09 -12.60 57.57
N GLN A 111 4.10 -13.56 58.50
CA GLN A 111 2.99 -14.49 58.68
C GLN A 111 1.69 -13.77 59.04
N TYR A 112 1.75 -12.84 60.01
CA TYR A 112 0.60 -12.01 60.42
C TYR A 112 0.03 -11.22 59.22
N MET A 113 0.92 -10.61 58.44
CA MET A 113 0.51 -9.89 57.24
C MET A 113 -0.12 -10.82 56.18
N ALA A 114 0.43 -11.99 55.95
CA ALA A 114 -0.12 -12.96 55.00
C ALA A 114 -1.53 -13.46 55.41
N GLU A 115 -1.77 -13.62 56.73
CA GLU A 115 -3.04 -14.08 57.29
C GLU A 115 -4.10 -12.98 57.36
N ASN A 116 -3.70 -11.78 57.79
CA ASN A 116 -4.63 -10.67 58.12
C ASN A 116 -4.67 -9.59 57.05
N LEU A 117 -3.63 -9.44 56.22
CA LEU A 117 -3.49 -8.45 55.17
C LEU A 117 -3.00 -9.08 53.86
N PRO A 118 -3.70 -10.09 53.32
CA PRO A 118 -3.18 -10.88 52.18
C PRO A 118 -2.94 -10.06 50.91
N ALA A 119 -3.78 -9.05 50.62
CA ALA A 119 -3.58 -8.16 49.48
C ALA A 119 -2.29 -7.31 49.61
N MET A 120 -2.00 -6.80 50.80
CA MET A 120 -0.76 -6.04 51.10
C MET A 120 0.46 -6.94 50.99
N SER A 121 0.39 -8.14 51.54
CA SER A 121 1.47 -9.13 51.48
C SER A 121 1.79 -9.51 50.01
N ALA A 122 0.77 -9.77 49.22
CA ALA A 122 0.90 -10.06 47.80
C ALA A 122 1.47 -8.85 47.02
N LEU A 123 1.02 -7.64 47.31
CA LEU A 123 1.53 -6.42 46.68
C LEU A 123 3.04 -6.25 46.95
N LEU A 124 3.44 -6.35 48.23
CA LEU A 124 4.85 -6.22 48.63
C LEU A 124 5.74 -7.28 47.97
N ALA A 125 5.25 -8.52 47.88
CA ALA A 125 5.98 -9.61 47.25
C ALA A 125 6.15 -9.38 45.73
N ASN A 126 5.17 -8.76 45.06
CA ASN A 126 5.17 -8.55 43.62
C ASN A 126 5.80 -7.20 43.19
N LEU A 127 6.05 -6.28 44.11
CA LEU A 127 6.63 -4.96 43.80
C LEU A 127 7.90 -5.01 42.92
N PRO A 128 8.88 -5.92 43.18
CA PRO A 128 10.08 -6.02 42.32
C PRO A 128 9.77 -6.41 40.89
N THR A 129 8.85 -7.37 40.68
CA THR A 129 8.41 -7.81 39.37
C THR A 129 7.65 -6.70 38.65
N MET A 130 6.69 -6.07 39.33
CA MET A 130 5.93 -4.94 38.77
C MET A 130 6.84 -3.80 38.32
N ARG A 131 7.85 -3.47 39.15
CA ARG A 131 8.86 -2.47 38.79
C ARG A 131 9.61 -2.87 37.53
N SER A 132 10.15 -4.09 37.47
CA SER A 132 10.90 -4.59 36.32
C SER A 132 10.09 -4.57 35.01
N ASP A 133 8.84 -5.04 35.11
CA ASP A 133 7.93 -5.06 33.97
C ASP A 133 7.61 -3.64 33.47
N PHE A 134 7.41 -2.72 34.43
CA PHE A 134 7.14 -1.31 34.08
C PHE A 134 8.37 -0.63 33.49
N GLU A 135 9.57 -0.86 34.05
CA GLU A 135 10.84 -0.38 33.45
C GLU A 135 11.02 -0.88 32.02
N GLY A 136 10.75 -2.17 31.76
CA GLY A 136 10.81 -2.76 30.43
C GLY A 136 9.83 -2.09 29.48
N PHE A 137 8.58 -1.89 29.91
CA PHE A 137 7.54 -1.22 29.11
C PHE A 137 7.92 0.24 28.79
N ILE A 138 8.35 1.02 29.79
CA ILE A 138 8.76 2.42 29.59
C ILE A 138 10.01 2.50 28.71
N GLY A 139 10.95 1.58 28.87
CA GLY A 139 12.13 1.48 28.00
C GLY A 139 11.76 1.23 26.53
N ALA A 140 10.78 0.37 26.26
CA ALA A 140 10.26 0.14 24.93
C ALA A 140 9.54 1.38 24.36
N MET A 141 8.71 2.05 25.16
CA MET A 141 8.06 3.31 24.78
C MET A 141 9.09 4.39 24.44
N SER A 142 10.08 4.59 25.29
CA SER A 142 11.14 5.59 25.11
C SER A 142 11.92 5.41 23.81
N LYS A 143 12.24 4.16 23.46
CA LYS A 143 12.96 3.84 22.21
C LYS A 143 12.14 4.14 20.96
N ASN A 144 10.83 4.11 21.04
CA ASN A 144 9.92 4.22 19.90
C ASN A 144 9.15 5.55 19.86
N VAL A 145 9.36 6.47 20.80
CA VAL A 145 8.59 7.72 20.92
C VAL A 145 8.65 8.56 19.64
N ASP A 146 9.81 8.64 18.98
CA ASP A 146 9.98 9.39 17.75
C ASP A 146 9.33 8.70 16.53
N VAL A 147 9.20 7.37 16.56
CA VAL A 147 8.46 6.60 15.56
C VAL A 147 6.96 6.83 15.74
N PHE A 148 6.45 6.77 16.96
CA PHE A 148 5.05 7.05 17.25
C PHE A 148 4.65 8.47 16.82
N ALA A 149 5.53 9.45 17.01
CA ALA A 149 5.26 10.82 16.56
C ALA A 149 5.03 10.96 15.05
N GLN A 150 5.50 10.00 14.23
CA GLN A 150 5.32 9.99 12.77
C GLN A 150 4.01 9.32 12.34
N VAL A 151 3.35 8.55 13.21
CA VAL A 151 2.15 7.77 12.86
C VAL A 151 1.02 8.64 12.29
N PRO A 152 0.66 9.82 12.86
CA PRO A 152 -0.40 10.66 12.31
C PRO A 152 -0.10 11.12 10.88
N ALA A 153 1.15 11.51 10.61
CA ALA A 153 1.57 11.89 9.25
C ALA A 153 1.52 10.71 8.29
N GLY A 154 1.97 9.53 8.74
CA GLY A 154 1.86 8.28 7.98
C GLY A 154 0.41 7.94 7.64
N LEU A 155 -0.49 7.98 8.60
CA LEU A 155 -1.91 7.73 8.38
C LEU A 155 -2.54 8.72 7.39
N ALA A 156 -2.21 10.01 7.51
CA ALA A 156 -2.66 11.04 6.57
C ALA A 156 -2.14 10.78 5.15
N HIS A 157 -0.91 10.27 5.02
CA HIS A 157 -0.32 9.93 3.72
C HIS A 157 -0.97 8.68 3.10
N TYR A 158 -1.27 7.64 3.89
CA TYR A 158 -1.88 6.41 3.38
C TYR A 158 -3.38 6.54 3.09
N LYS A 159 -4.09 7.45 3.75
CA LYS A 159 -5.54 7.66 3.52
C LYS A 159 -5.92 7.83 2.05
N PRO A 160 -5.30 8.76 1.28
CA PRO A 160 -5.64 8.92 -0.12
C PRO A 160 -5.31 7.70 -0.97
N LEU A 161 -4.27 6.93 -0.64
CA LEU A 161 -3.94 5.69 -1.35
C LEU A 161 -5.06 4.66 -1.20
N VAL A 162 -5.49 4.40 0.03
CA VAL A 162 -6.59 3.46 0.33
C VAL A 162 -7.88 3.91 -0.35
N THR A 163 -8.24 5.19 -0.23
CA THR A 163 -9.46 5.75 -0.83
C THR A 163 -9.42 5.66 -2.36
N THR A 164 -8.26 5.94 -2.98
CA THR A 164 -8.08 5.84 -4.43
C THR A 164 -8.18 4.39 -4.89
N MET A 165 -7.57 3.45 -4.18
CA MET A 165 -7.70 2.03 -4.49
C MET A 165 -9.16 1.58 -4.46
N GLN A 166 -9.91 1.91 -3.41
CA GLN A 166 -11.34 1.60 -3.31
C GLN A 166 -12.15 2.20 -4.47
N GLY A 167 -11.89 3.47 -4.81
CA GLY A 167 -12.59 4.15 -5.91
C GLY A 167 -12.29 3.56 -7.29
N ASN A 168 -11.11 3.00 -7.49
CA ASN A 168 -10.65 2.52 -8.80
C ASN A 168 -10.84 1.01 -9.03
N VAL A 169 -11.34 0.24 -8.07
CA VAL A 169 -11.53 -1.21 -8.22
C VAL A 169 -12.34 -1.54 -9.47
N LYS A 170 -13.49 -0.88 -9.63
CA LYS A 170 -14.39 -1.13 -10.77
C LYS A 170 -13.76 -0.74 -12.11
N ASP A 171 -13.08 0.40 -12.15
CA ASP A 171 -12.41 0.87 -13.37
C ASP A 171 -11.25 -0.06 -13.75
N TYR A 172 -10.54 -0.58 -12.74
CA TYR A 172 -9.51 -1.58 -12.94
C TYR A 172 -10.08 -2.89 -13.51
N GLU A 173 -11.16 -3.41 -12.94
CA GLU A 173 -11.83 -4.61 -13.44
C GLU A 173 -12.28 -4.44 -14.91
N GLN A 174 -12.84 -3.28 -15.25
CA GLN A 174 -13.21 -2.95 -16.61
C GLN A 174 -11.99 -2.90 -17.55
N ALA A 175 -10.92 -2.24 -17.13
CA ALA A 175 -9.69 -2.16 -17.92
C ALA A 175 -9.04 -3.54 -18.09
N ASN A 176 -9.05 -4.38 -17.05
CA ASN A 176 -8.50 -5.74 -17.09
C ASN A 176 -9.33 -6.71 -17.93
N SER A 177 -10.61 -6.41 -18.19
CA SER A 177 -11.48 -7.18 -19.08
C SER A 177 -11.24 -6.91 -20.56
N LEU A 178 -10.49 -5.87 -20.91
CA LEU A 178 -10.15 -5.54 -22.29
C LEU A 178 -9.21 -6.60 -22.90
N PRO A 179 -9.25 -6.77 -24.22
CA PRO A 179 -8.26 -7.60 -24.91
C PRO A 179 -6.83 -7.15 -24.57
N SER A 180 -5.91 -8.10 -24.49
CA SER A 180 -4.50 -7.84 -24.21
C SER A 180 -3.96 -6.61 -24.94
N PHE A 181 -3.32 -5.69 -24.22
CA PHE A 181 -2.69 -4.51 -24.79
C PHE A 181 -1.69 -4.85 -25.90
N GLY A 182 -1.09 -6.04 -25.87
CA GLY A 182 -0.21 -6.54 -26.93
C GLY A 182 -0.90 -6.65 -28.29
N LEU A 183 -2.23 -6.88 -28.32
CA LEU A 183 -3.02 -6.94 -29.55
C LEU A 183 -3.28 -5.56 -30.17
N LEU A 184 -3.15 -4.47 -29.41
CA LEU A 184 -3.40 -3.12 -29.91
C LEU A 184 -2.54 -2.76 -31.13
N THR A 185 -1.28 -3.13 -31.14
CA THR A 185 -0.39 -2.93 -32.30
C THR A 185 -0.93 -3.62 -33.53
N TRP A 186 -1.36 -4.87 -33.42
CA TRP A 186 -1.89 -5.67 -34.52
C TRP A 186 -3.26 -5.20 -34.99
N PHE A 187 -4.06 -4.62 -34.09
CA PHE A 187 -5.36 -4.04 -34.44
C PHE A 187 -5.24 -2.89 -35.43
N PHE A 188 -4.13 -2.16 -35.45
CA PHE A 188 -3.84 -1.13 -36.45
C PHE A 188 -3.08 -1.67 -37.66
N VAL A 189 -2.08 -2.51 -37.46
CA VAL A 189 -1.19 -3.00 -38.52
C VAL A 189 -1.93 -3.88 -39.52
N VAL A 190 -2.78 -4.80 -39.03
CA VAL A 190 -3.49 -5.74 -39.93
C VAL A 190 -4.47 -5.04 -40.88
N PRO A 191 -5.39 -4.16 -40.43
CA PRO A 191 -6.25 -3.40 -41.33
C PRO A 191 -5.44 -2.45 -42.20
N GLY A 192 -4.39 -1.81 -41.69
CA GLY A 192 -3.50 -0.97 -42.48
C GLY A 192 -2.86 -1.72 -43.63
N PHE A 193 -2.36 -2.93 -43.38
CA PHE A 193 -1.78 -3.78 -44.43
C PHE A 193 -2.81 -4.20 -45.48
N LEU A 194 -4.04 -4.56 -45.08
CA LEU A 194 -5.13 -4.89 -46.02
C LEU A 194 -5.49 -3.68 -46.90
N LEU A 195 -5.57 -2.48 -46.32
CA LEU A 195 -5.85 -1.26 -47.10
C LEU A 195 -4.74 -0.96 -48.11
N VAL A 196 -3.47 -1.12 -47.72
CA VAL A 196 -2.32 -0.95 -48.63
C VAL A 196 -2.37 -1.95 -49.76
N LEU A 197 -2.66 -3.23 -49.49
CA LEU A 197 -2.77 -4.26 -50.53
C LEU A 197 -3.93 -3.97 -51.50
N LEU A 198 -5.12 -3.65 -50.98
CA LEU A 198 -6.30 -3.36 -51.81
C LEU A 198 -6.10 -2.10 -52.65
N ALA A 199 -5.60 -1.03 -52.06
CA ALA A 199 -5.33 0.22 -52.79
C ALA A 199 -4.20 0.06 -53.80
N GLY A 200 -3.12 -0.63 -53.45
CA GLY A 200 -1.98 -0.93 -54.32
C GLY A 200 -2.41 -1.78 -55.53
N TRP A 201 -3.18 -2.84 -55.29
CA TRP A 201 -3.75 -3.66 -56.36
C TRP A 201 -4.66 -2.85 -57.28
N GLY A 202 -5.57 -2.04 -56.71
CA GLY A 202 -6.48 -1.17 -57.49
C GLY A 202 -5.74 -0.16 -58.36
N LEU A 203 -4.66 0.46 -57.82
CA LEU A 203 -3.79 1.37 -58.58
C LEU A 203 -3.05 0.65 -59.73
N PHE A 204 -2.57 -0.57 -59.47
CA PHE A 204 -1.89 -1.39 -60.47
C PHE A 204 -2.82 -1.77 -61.64
N VAL A 205 -4.03 -2.21 -61.33
CA VAL A 205 -5.04 -2.53 -62.36
C VAL A 205 -5.44 -1.27 -63.14
N ALA A 206 -5.68 -0.14 -62.47
CA ALA A 206 -6.00 1.13 -63.11
C ALA A 206 -4.88 1.62 -64.06
N HIS A 207 -3.61 1.35 -63.72
CA HIS A 207 -2.47 1.68 -64.55
C HIS A 207 -2.43 0.83 -65.83
N ARG A 208 -2.71 -0.47 -65.75
CA ARG A 208 -2.73 -1.40 -66.93
C ARG A 208 -3.86 -1.09 -67.88
N VAL A 209 -5.02 -0.67 -67.38
CA VAL A 209 -6.19 -0.34 -68.20
C VAL A 209 -6.00 0.98 -68.97
N GLU A 210 -5.29 1.96 -68.40
CA GLU A 210 -5.06 3.26 -69.06
C GLU A 210 -3.89 3.24 -70.08
N ALA A 211 -2.96 2.28 -69.97
CA ALA A 211 -1.78 2.19 -70.85
C ALA A 211 -2.11 1.95 -72.36
N PRO A 212 -3.08 1.11 -72.73
CA PRO A 212 -3.38 0.87 -74.19
C PRO A 212 -4.13 2.03 -74.85
N THR A 213 -4.81 2.92 -74.17
CA THR A 213 -5.56 4.05 -74.70
C THR A 213 -4.67 5.18 -75.20
N ARG A 214 -3.50 5.38 -74.67
CA ARG A 214 -2.51 6.41 -75.06
C ARG A 214 -1.75 6.02 -76.36
N ALA A 215 -1.54 4.73 -76.63
CA ALA A 215 -0.84 4.26 -77.84
C ALA A 215 -1.69 4.42 -79.12
N ARG A 216 -3.03 4.52 -78.98
CA ARG A 216 -3.94 4.72 -80.18
C ARG A 216 -4.13 6.18 -80.59
N ALA A 217 -3.73 7.16 -79.73
CA ALA A 217 -3.93 8.59 -80.01
C ALA A 217 -2.76 9.24 -80.80
N ILE A 218 -1.72 8.50 -81.21
CA ILE A 218 -0.51 9.02 -81.86
C ILE A 218 -0.53 8.64 -83.39
N HIS A 219 -1.53 7.92 -83.89
CA HIS A 219 -1.65 7.51 -85.25
C HIS A 219 -2.92 8.06 -85.99
N ILE A 220 -3.22 9.37 -85.83
CA ILE A 220 -4.13 10.11 -86.64
C ILE A 220 -3.47 11.42 -87.10
#